data_6921a156f4373a00338b8fd54c8c5538
#
_entry.id   6921a156f4373a00338b8fd54c8c5538
#
_cell.length_a   1.000
_cell.length_b   1.000
_cell.length_c   1.000
_cell.angle_alpha   90.00
_cell.angle_beta   90.00
_cell.angle_gamma   90.00
#
_symmetry.space_group_name_H-M   'P 1'
#
loop_
_entity.id
_entity.type
_entity.pdbx_description
1 polymer ?
#
loop_
_entity_poly.entity_id
_entity_poly.type
_entity_poly.pdbx_seq_one_letter_code
_entity_poly.pdbx_strand_id
1 'polypeptide(L)'
;MKRLVEYLNSGFIEAANALRPKGSKVRIVAYVESYDDVSFWRSVFDEYESDKFHFEILLPARKSLTKGKKRAMMNMLGQGVGKNMIACVDSDYDFLMQGATSSSRELLNNKYVLHTYAYAIENFKCYSASLKRVCVQSTLNDTDVLDFETYMQLYSRICYPLFLWNILLYRNHDLKTMSMQRFCEIVRITSFTLSSPEHSLKQLAMRVEHEISILNKRFPNLLSQYESIKKEFAALGISDDETYMYIQGHHMMNSVVLRILIPICRYLRNKRETDIQRLACHRQQMDNELSSYRHSQCDVALMLSKNTNYKDAKQYKWLKRDIEELLLSIEADLRNR
;
A
#
# COMPACT_ATOMS: atom_id res chain seq x y z
N MET A 1 -9.15 30.88 -21.42
CA MET A 1 -10.38 30.07 -21.36
C MET A 1 -10.10 28.84 -20.49
N LYS A 2 -10.78 28.67 -19.36
CA LYS A 2 -10.66 27.46 -18.54
C LYS A 2 -11.24 26.29 -19.33
N ARG A 3 -10.58 25.13 -19.30
CA ARG A 3 -11.06 23.94 -20.02
C ARG A 3 -12.27 23.33 -19.30
N LEU A 4 -13.17 22.67 -20.04
CA LEU A 4 -14.38 22.03 -19.52
C LEU A 4 -14.10 21.10 -18.33
N VAL A 5 -12.95 20.42 -18.34
CA VAL A 5 -12.47 19.53 -17.26
C VAL A 5 -12.26 20.29 -15.91
N GLU A 6 -12.04 21.61 -15.92
CA GLU A 6 -11.86 22.42 -14.71
C GLU A 6 -13.19 22.74 -14.00
N TYR A 7 -14.34 22.42 -14.61
CA TYR A 7 -15.69 22.63 -14.09
C TYR A 7 -16.40 21.32 -13.70
N LEU A 8 -15.77 20.16 -13.93
CA LEU A 8 -16.35 18.89 -13.55
C LEU A 8 -16.39 18.79 -12.01
N ASN A 9 -17.58 18.57 -11.50
CA ASN A 9 -17.84 18.30 -10.07
C ASN A 9 -18.93 17.24 -9.94
N SER A 10 -19.17 16.76 -8.72
CA SER A 10 -20.15 15.70 -8.46
C SER A 10 -21.54 16.04 -9.00
N GLY A 11 -21.98 17.29 -8.86
CA GLY A 11 -23.28 17.75 -9.37
C GLY A 11 -23.38 17.67 -10.89
N PHE A 12 -22.27 17.97 -11.63
CA PHE A 12 -22.25 17.80 -13.08
C PHE A 12 -22.39 16.33 -13.49
N ILE A 13 -21.69 15.43 -12.82
CA ILE A 13 -21.79 13.98 -13.07
C ILE A 13 -23.20 13.48 -12.69
N GLU A 14 -23.77 13.99 -11.60
CA GLU A 14 -25.15 13.70 -11.19
C GLU A 14 -26.17 14.11 -12.24
N ALA A 15 -26.06 15.34 -12.78
CA ALA A 15 -26.93 15.82 -13.85
C ALA A 15 -26.77 14.97 -15.12
N ALA A 16 -25.54 14.60 -15.48
CA ALA A 16 -25.28 13.70 -16.60
C ALA A 16 -25.88 12.30 -16.40
N ASN A 17 -25.84 11.75 -15.18
CA ASN A 17 -26.49 10.50 -14.84
C ASN A 17 -28.03 10.59 -14.95
N ALA A 18 -28.62 11.72 -14.53
CA ALA A 18 -30.06 11.95 -14.59
C ALA A 18 -30.61 12.04 -16.03
N LEU A 19 -29.78 12.45 -16.99
CA LEU A 19 -30.13 12.52 -18.41
C LEU A 19 -30.01 11.17 -19.15
N ARG A 20 -29.50 10.12 -18.50
CA ARG A 20 -29.39 8.79 -19.11
C ARG A 20 -30.75 8.08 -19.16
N PRO A 21 -30.93 7.13 -20.09
CA PRO A 21 -32.13 6.30 -20.14
C PRO A 21 -32.38 5.58 -18.81
N LYS A 22 -33.66 5.36 -18.46
CA LYS A 22 -34.03 4.56 -17.29
C LYS A 22 -33.39 3.17 -17.36
N GLY A 23 -32.76 2.74 -16.24
CA GLY A 23 -32.01 1.47 -16.18
C GLY A 23 -30.54 1.56 -16.59
N SER A 24 -30.04 2.75 -16.98
CA SER A 24 -28.61 2.91 -17.18
C SER A 24 -27.84 2.88 -15.87
N LYS A 25 -26.62 2.32 -15.89
CA LYS A 25 -25.71 2.29 -14.72
C LYS A 25 -25.39 3.70 -14.25
N VAL A 26 -25.35 3.92 -12.95
CA VAL A 26 -24.87 5.15 -12.32
C VAL A 26 -23.37 5.22 -12.52
N ARG A 27 -22.89 6.27 -13.17
CA ARG A 27 -21.47 6.53 -13.35
C ARG A 27 -20.92 7.21 -12.10
N ILE A 28 -19.86 6.63 -11.53
CA ILE A 28 -19.06 7.21 -10.44
C ILE A 28 -17.66 7.45 -10.98
N VAL A 29 -17.20 8.69 -10.91
CA VAL A 29 -15.84 9.07 -11.32
C VAL A 29 -14.93 9.02 -10.12
N ALA A 30 -13.88 8.21 -10.20
CA ALA A 30 -12.86 8.04 -9.17
C ALA A 30 -11.55 8.70 -9.63
N TYR A 31 -11.13 9.76 -8.94
CA TYR A 31 -9.82 10.39 -9.20
C TYR A 31 -8.73 9.72 -8.37
N VAL A 32 -7.61 9.40 -9.02
CA VAL A 32 -6.43 8.78 -8.41
C VAL A 32 -5.19 9.67 -8.58
N GLU A 33 -4.17 9.49 -7.73
CA GLU A 33 -2.99 10.38 -7.68
C GLU A 33 -2.02 10.17 -8.84
N SER A 34 -1.87 8.91 -9.30
CA SER A 34 -0.88 8.55 -10.31
C SER A 34 -1.34 7.43 -11.24
N TYR A 35 -0.58 7.17 -12.30
CA TYR A 35 -0.84 6.04 -13.19
C TYR A 35 -0.68 4.68 -12.50
N ASP A 36 0.19 4.58 -11.50
CA ASP A 36 0.41 3.34 -10.76
C ASP A 36 -0.81 2.95 -9.91
N ASP A 37 -1.59 3.96 -9.47
CA ASP A 37 -2.82 3.78 -8.68
C ASP A 37 -3.98 3.25 -9.50
N VAL A 38 -4.01 3.53 -10.81
CA VAL A 38 -5.12 3.12 -11.70
C VAL A 38 -5.37 1.63 -11.61
N SER A 39 -4.31 0.82 -11.68
CA SER A 39 -4.42 -0.64 -11.63
C SER A 39 -4.92 -1.15 -10.27
N PHE A 40 -4.48 -0.55 -9.17
CA PHE A 40 -4.93 -0.89 -7.83
C PHE A 40 -6.42 -0.57 -7.66
N TRP A 41 -6.82 0.69 -7.87
CA TRP A 41 -8.20 1.12 -7.70
C TRP A 41 -9.15 0.45 -8.71
N ARG A 42 -8.68 0.14 -9.94
CA ARG A 42 -9.48 -0.68 -10.87
C ARG A 42 -9.78 -2.05 -10.29
N SER A 43 -8.76 -2.73 -9.74
CA SER A 43 -8.95 -4.04 -9.09
C SER A 43 -9.89 -3.99 -7.88
N VAL A 44 -9.88 -2.88 -7.13
CA VAL A 44 -10.81 -2.64 -6.02
C VAL A 44 -12.24 -2.47 -6.54
N PHE A 45 -12.45 -1.58 -7.53
CA PHE A 45 -13.78 -1.26 -8.02
C PHE A 45 -14.39 -2.35 -8.91
N ASP A 46 -13.59 -3.24 -9.49
CA ASP A 46 -14.10 -4.41 -10.22
C ASP A 46 -14.96 -5.33 -9.33
N GLU A 47 -14.74 -5.32 -8.02
CA GLU A 47 -15.56 -6.07 -7.06
C GLU A 47 -16.96 -5.47 -6.89
N TYR A 48 -17.18 -4.22 -7.30
CA TYR A 48 -18.41 -3.44 -7.13
C TYR A 48 -19.08 -3.06 -8.47
N GLU A 49 -18.46 -3.38 -9.60
CA GLU A 49 -19.11 -3.24 -10.91
C GLU A 49 -20.35 -4.12 -10.96
N SER A 50 -21.46 -3.53 -11.39
CA SER A 50 -22.74 -4.22 -11.41
C SER A 50 -23.64 -3.65 -12.51
N ASP A 51 -24.88 -4.11 -12.60
CA ASP A 51 -25.89 -3.50 -13.47
C ASP A 51 -26.31 -2.10 -12.97
N LYS A 52 -26.01 -1.76 -11.71
CA LYS A 52 -26.37 -0.48 -11.10
C LYS A 52 -25.25 0.55 -11.19
N PHE A 53 -23.99 0.13 -11.00
CA PHE A 53 -22.82 1.01 -10.86
C PHE A 53 -21.76 0.74 -11.91
N HIS A 54 -21.14 1.83 -12.37
CA HIS A 54 -19.97 1.81 -13.23
C HIS A 54 -18.95 2.82 -12.72
N PHE A 55 -17.72 2.37 -12.46
CA PHE A 55 -16.62 3.21 -12.01
C PHE A 55 -15.70 3.62 -13.17
N GLU A 56 -15.45 4.91 -13.31
CA GLU A 56 -14.50 5.46 -14.25
C GLU A 56 -13.33 6.08 -13.49
N ILE A 57 -12.12 5.55 -13.70
CA ILE A 57 -10.91 6.01 -13.01
C ILE A 57 -10.22 7.06 -13.87
N LEU A 58 -9.99 8.23 -13.30
CA LEU A 58 -9.37 9.35 -13.96
C LEU A 58 -8.19 9.92 -13.16
N LEU A 59 -7.26 10.54 -13.88
CA LEU A 59 -6.19 11.33 -13.29
C LEU A 59 -6.56 12.83 -13.35
N PRO A 60 -6.21 13.61 -12.32
CA PRO A 60 -6.38 15.05 -12.34
C PRO A 60 -5.63 15.70 -13.51
N ALA A 61 -6.15 16.79 -14.04
CA ALA A 61 -5.50 17.50 -15.14
C ALA A 61 -4.10 18.00 -14.76
N ARG A 62 -3.11 17.79 -15.65
CA ARG A 62 -1.66 17.98 -15.40
C ARG A 62 -1.22 19.35 -14.84
N LYS A 63 -2.01 20.41 -14.96
CA LYS A 63 -1.62 21.77 -14.48
C LYS A 63 -1.59 21.93 -12.96
N SER A 64 -2.19 21.01 -12.20
CA SER A 64 -2.25 21.07 -10.73
C SER A 64 -1.17 20.27 -10.00
N LEU A 65 -0.29 19.53 -10.73
CA LEU A 65 0.50 18.44 -10.18
C LEU A 65 1.96 18.79 -9.85
N THR A 66 2.37 20.07 -9.82
CA THR A 66 3.79 20.43 -9.67
C THR A 66 4.32 20.40 -8.24
N LYS A 67 3.48 20.42 -7.20
CA LYS A 67 3.91 20.24 -5.79
C LYS A 67 2.81 19.57 -4.96
N GLY A 68 3.07 18.31 -4.54
CA GLY A 68 2.16 17.56 -3.66
C GLY A 68 0.89 17.14 -4.41
N LYS A 69 0.97 16.08 -5.22
CA LYS A 69 -0.13 15.55 -6.04
C LYS A 69 -1.42 15.36 -5.22
N LYS A 70 -1.31 14.69 -4.06
CA LYS A 70 -2.41 14.49 -3.13
C LYS A 70 -3.05 15.80 -2.69
N ARG A 71 -2.27 16.78 -2.22
CA ARG A 71 -2.77 18.07 -1.77
C ARG A 71 -3.41 18.87 -2.91
N ALA A 72 -2.82 18.83 -4.11
CA ALA A 72 -3.39 19.47 -5.29
C ALA A 72 -4.71 18.82 -5.69
N MET A 73 -4.80 17.49 -5.63
CA MET A 73 -6.00 16.72 -5.87
C MET A 73 -7.07 17.04 -4.83
N MET A 74 -6.75 17.00 -3.54
CA MET A 74 -7.65 17.32 -2.45
C MET A 74 -8.19 18.77 -2.55
N ASN A 75 -7.33 19.75 -2.84
CA ASN A 75 -7.76 21.13 -3.05
C ASN A 75 -8.65 21.30 -4.29
N MET A 76 -8.38 20.57 -5.37
CA MET A 76 -9.19 20.63 -6.59
C MET A 76 -10.56 19.95 -6.39
N LEU A 77 -10.58 18.87 -5.61
CA LEU A 77 -11.74 18.05 -5.35
C LEU A 77 -12.52 18.49 -4.11
N GLY A 78 -11.91 19.23 -3.18
CA GLY A 78 -12.52 19.59 -1.89
C GLY A 78 -13.87 20.33 -1.98
N GLN A 79 -14.16 20.98 -3.12
CA GLN A 79 -15.46 21.56 -3.44
C GLN A 79 -16.24 20.76 -4.51
N GLY A 80 -15.63 19.73 -5.11
CA GLY A 80 -16.18 18.99 -6.24
C GLY A 80 -16.50 17.52 -5.94
N VAL A 81 -15.94 16.93 -4.88
CA VAL A 81 -16.24 15.54 -4.51
C VAL A 81 -17.67 15.41 -3.96
N GLY A 82 -18.27 14.26 -4.23
CA GLY A 82 -19.61 13.93 -3.83
C GLY A 82 -19.95 12.52 -4.31
N LYS A 83 -21.21 12.12 -4.22
CA LYS A 83 -21.70 10.77 -4.51
C LYS A 83 -21.25 10.19 -5.86
N ASN A 84 -21.14 11.03 -6.88
CA ASN A 84 -20.78 10.59 -8.22
C ASN A 84 -19.34 10.96 -8.61
N MET A 85 -18.58 11.54 -7.69
CA MET A 85 -17.20 11.97 -7.93
C MET A 85 -16.40 11.82 -6.64
N ILE A 86 -15.55 10.82 -6.57
CA ILE A 86 -14.78 10.46 -5.40
C ILE A 86 -13.27 10.66 -5.61
N ALA A 87 -12.56 10.89 -4.53
CA ALA A 87 -11.11 10.92 -4.51
C ALA A 87 -10.56 9.63 -3.91
N CYS A 88 -9.54 9.07 -4.52
CA CYS A 88 -8.87 7.86 -4.09
C CYS A 88 -7.40 8.15 -3.86
N VAL A 89 -6.95 8.08 -2.61
CA VAL A 89 -5.64 8.59 -2.18
C VAL A 89 -4.87 7.57 -1.34
N ASP A 90 -3.56 7.72 -1.31
CA ASP A 90 -2.73 7.07 -0.31
C ASP A 90 -2.95 7.72 1.06
N SER A 91 -2.98 6.92 2.12
CA SER A 91 -3.09 7.44 3.49
C SER A 91 -1.87 8.24 3.91
N ASP A 92 -0.69 7.87 3.47
CA ASP A 92 0.56 8.32 4.08
C ASP A 92 0.50 8.15 5.61
N TYR A 93 0.74 9.23 6.37
CA TYR A 93 0.49 9.27 7.81
C TYR A 93 -0.85 9.92 8.18
N ASP A 94 -1.66 10.38 7.23
CA ASP A 94 -2.87 11.13 7.53
C ASP A 94 -3.88 10.33 8.37
N PHE A 95 -4.05 9.03 8.08
CA PHE A 95 -4.85 8.14 8.92
C PHE A 95 -4.32 8.07 10.36
N LEU A 96 -2.99 7.97 10.54
CA LEU A 96 -2.36 7.86 11.85
C LEU A 96 -2.35 9.18 12.63
N MET A 97 -2.51 10.31 11.94
CA MET A 97 -2.57 11.63 12.58
C MET A 97 -3.89 11.90 13.29
N GLN A 98 -4.96 11.17 13.01
CA GLN A 98 -6.26 11.27 13.68
C GLN A 98 -6.74 12.72 13.86
N GLY A 99 -6.65 13.52 12.78
CA GLY A 99 -7.08 14.91 12.76
C GLY A 99 -6.06 15.93 13.28
N ALA A 100 -4.86 15.52 13.67
CA ALA A 100 -3.80 16.44 14.11
C ALA A 100 -3.33 17.40 12.99
N THR A 101 -3.40 16.99 11.74
CA THR A 101 -3.08 17.83 10.57
C THR A 101 -4.33 18.20 9.79
N SER A 102 -4.25 19.25 8.94
CA SER A 102 -5.38 19.64 8.07
C SER A 102 -5.71 18.54 7.05
N SER A 103 -4.69 17.92 6.47
CA SER A 103 -4.86 16.80 5.50
C SER A 103 -5.53 15.59 6.15
N SER A 104 -5.12 15.24 7.37
CA SER A 104 -5.74 14.17 8.15
C SER A 104 -7.23 14.46 8.45
N ARG A 105 -7.56 15.70 8.84
CA ARG A 105 -8.96 16.08 9.08
C ARG A 105 -9.81 15.98 7.81
N GLU A 106 -9.28 16.44 6.69
CA GLU A 106 -9.96 16.36 5.40
C GLU A 106 -10.20 14.92 4.97
N LEU A 107 -9.17 14.06 5.10
CA LEU A 107 -9.24 12.65 4.77
C LEU A 107 -10.27 11.90 5.63
N LEU A 108 -10.27 12.13 6.94
CA LEU A 108 -11.14 11.39 7.88
C LEU A 108 -12.60 11.89 7.90
N ASN A 109 -12.84 13.18 7.61
CA ASN A 109 -14.17 13.77 7.71
C ASN A 109 -14.95 13.75 6.38
N ASN A 110 -14.31 13.42 5.27
CA ASN A 110 -14.96 13.43 3.96
C ASN A 110 -15.19 12.01 3.44
N LYS A 111 -16.42 11.51 3.57
CA LYS A 111 -16.83 10.16 3.10
C LYS A 111 -16.66 9.90 1.60
N TYR A 112 -16.39 10.93 0.82
CA TYR A 112 -16.12 10.83 -0.61
C TYR A 112 -14.62 10.78 -0.93
N VAL A 113 -13.79 10.71 0.10
CA VAL A 113 -12.35 10.51 0.01
C VAL A 113 -12.05 9.10 0.52
N LEU A 114 -11.84 8.17 -0.40
CA LEU A 114 -11.40 6.81 -0.08
C LEU A 114 -9.88 6.80 0.05
N HIS A 115 -9.37 6.10 1.04
CA HIS A 115 -7.93 6.03 1.28
C HIS A 115 -7.46 4.60 1.61
N THR A 116 -6.17 4.35 1.45
CA THR A 116 -5.60 3.00 1.58
C THR A 116 -5.63 2.43 2.99
N TYR A 117 -5.81 3.23 4.05
CA TYR A 117 -5.56 2.83 5.45
C TYR A 117 -4.12 2.38 5.73
N ALA A 118 -3.50 1.61 4.83
CA ALA A 118 -2.05 1.41 4.79
C ALA A 118 -1.35 2.70 4.35
N TYR A 119 -0.02 2.80 4.49
CA TYR A 119 0.70 4.01 4.08
C TYR A 119 0.41 4.34 2.61
N ALA A 120 0.55 3.37 1.70
CA ALA A 120 0.31 3.52 0.26
C ALA A 120 -0.08 2.18 -0.37
N ILE A 121 -0.41 2.20 -1.66
CA ILE A 121 -0.76 0.98 -2.43
C ILE A 121 0.36 -0.06 -2.44
N GLU A 122 1.65 0.35 -2.39
CA GLU A 122 2.78 -0.57 -2.35
C GLU A 122 2.78 -1.46 -1.10
N ASN A 123 2.25 -0.97 0.03
CA ASN A 123 2.15 -1.78 1.24
C ASN A 123 1.22 -2.99 1.04
N PHE A 124 0.13 -2.83 0.29
CA PHE A 124 -0.72 -3.96 -0.10
C PHE A 124 0.02 -4.93 -1.02
N LYS A 125 0.77 -4.42 -2.01
CA LYS A 125 1.59 -5.27 -2.88
C LYS A 125 2.63 -6.08 -2.10
N CYS A 126 3.09 -5.53 -0.96
CA CYS A 126 4.02 -6.15 0.00
C CYS A 126 3.33 -6.98 1.10
N TYR A 127 2.04 -7.27 1.00
CA TYR A 127 1.30 -8.03 2.00
C TYR A 127 1.92 -9.41 2.23
N SER A 128 2.32 -9.71 3.46
CA SER A 128 3.19 -10.84 3.83
C SER A 128 2.65 -12.19 3.37
N ALA A 129 1.36 -12.46 3.59
CA ALA A 129 0.72 -13.72 3.20
C ALA A 129 0.71 -13.97 1.69
N SER A 130 0.92 -12.93 0.87
CA SER A 130 0.94 -13.04 -0.59
C SER A 130 2.33 -13.22 -1.20
N LEU A 131 3.42 -13.03 -0.43
CA LEU A 131 4.78 -13.00 -0.96
C LEU A 131 5.26 -14.35 -1.51
N LYS A 132 4.83 -15.46 -0.90
CA LYS A 132 5.08 -16.80 -1.48
C LYS A 132 4.56 -16.88 -2.91
N ARG A 133 3.33 -16.39 -3.15
CA ARG A 133 2.74 -16.41 -4.50
C ARG A 133 3.54 -15.58 -5.50
N VAL A 134 4.11 -14.45 -5.08
CA VAL A 134 5.02 -13.66 -5.91
C VAL A 134 6.27 -14.47 -6.31
N CYS A 135 6.85 -15.23 -5.35
CA CYS A 135 7.96 -16.14 -5.66
C CYS A 135 7.56 -17.21 -6.68
N VAL A 136 6.41 -17.87 -6.48
CA VAL A 136 5.90 -18.89 -7.42
C VAL A 136 5.69 -18.31 -8.81
N GLN A 137 5.04 -17.14 -8.92
CA GLN A 137 4.81 -16.48 -10.22
C GLN A 137 6.11 -16.08 -10.92
N SER A 138 7.14 -15.70 -10.14
CA SER A 138 8.43 -15.29 -10.71
C SER A 138 9.32 -16.46 -11.11
N THR A 139 9.20 -17.61 -10.44
CA THR A 139 10.19 -18.71 -10.53
C THR A 139 9.59 -20.03 -10.99
N LEU A 140 8.26 -20.14 -11.05
CA LEU A 140 7.53 -21.37 -11.34
C LEU A 140 7.96 -22.55 -10.43
N ASN A 141 8.35 -22.23 -9.20
CA ASN A 141 8.78 -23.18 -8.18
C ASN A 141 7.99 -22.93 -6.89
N ASP A 142 7.23 -23.92 -6.43
CA ASP A 142 6.34 -23.83 -5.26
C ASP A 142 6.97 -24.41 -3.98
N THR A 143 8.31 -24.46 -3.91
CA THR A 143 9.01 -24.91 -2.70
C THR A 143 8.89 -23.86 -1.60
N ASP A 144 8.48 -24.26 -0.41
CA ASP A 144 8.52 -23.41 0.80
C ASP A 144 9.96 -23.25 1.27
N VAL A 145 10.40 -22.00 1.43
CA VAL A 145 11.78 -21.67 1.82
C VAL A 145 11.84 -20.64 2.95
N LEU A 146 10.78 -19.88 3.15
CA LEU A 146 10.67 -18.88 4.21
C LEU A 146 9.19 -18.71 4.58
N ASP A 147 8.89 -18.69 5.87
CA ASP A 147 7.62 -18.18 6.38
C ASP A 147 7.63 -16.64 6.35
N PHE A 148 7.07 -16.08 5.27
CA PHE A 148 7.02 -14.63 5.05
C PHE A 148 6.17 -13.91 6.09
N GLU A 149 5.09 -14.52 6.57
CA GLU A 149 4.21 -13.91 7.56
C GLU A 149 4.96 -13.74 8.88
N THR A 150 5.54 -14.82 9.40
CA THR A 150 6.35 -14.75 10.63
C THR A 150 7.53 -13.80 10.48
N TYR A 151 8.23 -13.80 9.32
CA TYR A 151 9.36 -12.89 9.09
C TYR A 151 8.93 -11.42 9.11
N MET A 152 7.85 -11.06 8.44
CA MET A 152 7.35 -9.69 8.37
C MET A 152 6.71 -9.22 9.68
N GLN A 153 6.12 -10.12 10.47
CA GLN A 153 5.69 -9.84 11.83
C GLN A 153 6.87 -9.49 12.73
N LEU A 154 7.94 -10.31 12.71
CA LEU A 154 9.17 -10.03 13.49
C LEU A 154 9.81 -8.70 13.04
N TYR A 155 9.91 -8.45 11.74
CA TYR A 155 10.37 -7.17 11.22
C TYR A 155 9.53 -6.00 11.79
N SER A 156 8.22 -6.14 11.78
CA SER A 156 7.27 -5.14 12.26
C SER A 156 7.43 -4.86 13.75
N ARG A 157 7.49 -5.91 14.59
CA ARG A 157 7.69 -5.79 16.04
C ARG A 157 9.00 -5.07 16.37
N ILE A 158 10.08 -5.37 15.64
CA ILE A 158 11.37 -4.68 15.81
C ILE A 158 11.23 -3.20 15.46
N CYS A 159 10.56 -2.86 14.37
CA CYS A 159 10.42 -1.48 13.90
C CYS A 159 9.43 -0.66 14.74
N TYR A 160 8.42 -1.29 15.36
CA TYR A 160 7.30 -0.62 16.00
C TYR A 160 7.68 0.43 17.05
N PRO A 161 8.61 0.19 17.99
CA PRO A 161 8.98 1.21 18.97
C PRO A 161 9.58 2.46 18.33
N LEU A 162 10.42 2.31 17.29
CA LEU A 162 10.99 3.45 16.57
C LEU A 162 9.92 4.14 15.70
N PHE A 163 9.00 3.38 15.15
CA PHE A 163 7.87 3.92 14.40
C PHE A 163 6.99 4.83 15.26
N LEU A 164 6.70 4.44 16.51
CA LEU A 164 5.99 5.31 17.45
C LEU A 164 6.73 6.63 17.69
N TRP A 165 8.07 6.59 17.86
CA TRP A 165 8.90 7.80 17.95
C TRP A 165 8.81 8.65 16.69
N ASN A 166 8.89 8.03 15.51
CA ASN A 166 8.77 8.73 14.23
C ASN A 166 7.43 9.47 14.12
N ILE A 167 6.32 8.82 14.47
CA ILE A 167 4.99 9.44 14.46
C ILE A 167 4.88 10.57 15.51
N LEU A 168 5.42 10.37 16.70
CA LEU A 168 5.43 11.40 17.74
C LEU A 168 6.18 12.66 17.27
N LEU A 169 7.37 12.48 16.73
CA LEU A 169 8.19 13.59 16.22
C LEU A 169 7.52 14.26 15.00
N TYR A 170 6.87 13.47 14.13
CA TYR A 170 6.09 14.00 13.01
C TYR A 170 4.92 14.88 13.49
N ARG A 171 4.16 14.43 14.50
CA ARG A 171 3.08 15.22 15.14
C ARG A 171 3.59 16.53 15.75
N ASN A 172 4.78 16.49 16.33
CA ASN A 172 5.43 17.66 16.94
C ASN A 172 6.19 18.53 15.93
N HIS A 173 6.07 18.24 14.62
CA HIS A 173 6.77 18.94 13.52
C HIS A 173 8.32 18.92 13.63
N ASP A 174 8.89 17.98 14.40
CA ASP A 174 10.36 17.83 14.53
C ASP A 174 10.92 16.86 13.47
N LEU A 175 10.78 17.26 12.22
CA LEU A 175 11.35 16.51 11.08
C LEU A 175 12.88 16.60 10.99
N LYS A 176 13.50 17.50 11.77
CA LYS A 176 14.98 17.61 11.81
C LYS A 176 15.60 16.48 12.62
N THR A 177 14.93 16.05 13.68
CA THR A 177 15.38 14.93 14.51
C THR A 177 15.19 13.60 13.81
N MET A 178 13.99 13.38 13.23
CA MET A 178 13.65 12.16 12.50
C MET A 178 12.94 12.53 11.21
N SER A 179 13.71 12.63 10.11
CA SER A 179 13.12 12.73 8.77
C SER A 179 12.64 11.36 8.30
N MET A 180 11.70 11.34 7.35
CA MET A 180 11.27 10.09 6.69
C MET A 180 12.47 9.32 6.12
N GLN A 181 13.42 10.02 5.48
CA GLN A 181 14.60 9.39 4.93
C GLN A 181 15.44 8.71 6.03
N ARG A 182 15.71 9.39 7.16
CA ARG A 182 16.47 8.83 8.27
C ARG A 182 15.79 7.60 8.85
N PHE A 183 14.48 7.68 9.09
CA PHE A 183 13.69 6.54 9.57
C PHE A 183 13.83 5.35 8.61
N CYS A 184 13.61 5.55 7.31
CA CYS A 184 13.74 4.53 6.28
C CYS A 184 15.15 3.92 6.22
N GLU A 185 16.21 4.72 6.37
CA GLU A 185 17.60 4.23 6.42
C GLU A 185 17.85 3.28 7.60
N ILE A 186 17.24 3.55 8.76
CA ILE A 186 17.39 2.71 9.95
C ILE A 186 16.66 1.37 9.78
N VAL A 187 15.42 1.41 9.26
CA VAL A 187 14.53 0.23 9.19
C VAL A 187 14.73 -0.64 7.94
N ARG A 188 15.65 -0.30 7.03
CA ARG A 188 15.93 -1.09 5.83
C ARG A 188 16.54 -2.45 6.15
N ILE A 189 16.32 -3.43 5.29
CA ILE A 189 17.09 -4.68 5.28
C ILE A 189 18.39 -4.46 4.50
N THR A 190 19.53 -4.53 5.19
CA THR A 190 20.85 -4.27 4.58
C THR A 190 21.41 -5.47 3.83
N SER A 191 21.24 -6.66 4.41
CA SER A 191 21.65 -7.93 3.82
C SER A 191 20.65 -9.02 4.20
N PHE A 192 20.35 -9.91 3.27
CA PHE A 192 19.49 -11.07 3.52
C PHE A 192 20.14 -12.30 2.88
N THR A 193 20.24 -13.38 3.67
CA THR A 193 20.67 -14.69 3.20
C THR A 193 19.66 -15.74 3.64
N LEU A 194 19.31 -16.64 2.75
CA LEU A 194 18.32 -17.69 3.04
C LEU A 194 18.82 -18.72 4.07
N SER A 195 20.13 -18.90 4.20
CA SER A 195 20.74 -19.79 5.20
C SER A 195 20.65 -19.28 6.64
N SER A 196 20.43 -17.97 6.82
CA SER A 196 20.31 -17.33 8.13
C SER A 196 19.44 -16.08 8.04
N PRO A 197 18.12 -16.23 7.80
CA PRO A 197 17.18 -15.10 7.65
C PRO A 197 17.15 -14.20 8.88
N GLU A 198 17.26 -14.78 10.08
CA GLU A 198 17.26 -14.11 11.38
C GLU A 198 18.45 -13.14 11.56
N HIS A 199 19.55 -13.34 10.84
CA HIS A 199 20.71 -12.44 10.91
C HIS A 199 20.35 -11.02 10.48
N SER A 200 19.56 -10.89 9.43
CA SER A 200 19.09 -9.59 8.94
C SER A 200 18.21 -8.86 9.96
N LEU A 201 17.35 -9.61 10.69
CA LEU A 201 16.50 -9.07 11.75
C LEU A 201 17.33 -8.66 12.99
N LYS A 202 18.37 -9.43 13.35
CA LYS A 202 19.30 -9.04 14.43
C LYS A 202 20.03 -7.75 14.13
N GLN A 203 20.53 -7.60 12.90
CA GLN A 203 21.16 -6.34 12.46
C GLN A 203 20.19 -5.16 12.48
N LEU A 204 18.93 -5.38 12.09
CA LEU A 204 17.87 -4.39 12.17
C LEU A 204 17.60 -3.99 13.62
N ALA A 205 17.43 -4.96 14.53
CA ALA A 205 17.17 -4.74 15.94
C ALA A 205 18.26 -3.86 16.58
N MET A 206 19.53 -4.18 16.35
CA MET A 206 20.65 -3.38 16.86
C MET A 206 20.59 -1.92 16.44
N ARG A 207 20.27 -1.62 15.17
CA ARG A 207 20.14 -0.24 14.67
C ARG A 207 18.96 0.48 15.31
N VAL A 208 17.81 -0.20 15.40
CA VAL A 208 16.59 0.36 15.97
C VAL A 208 16.78 0.63 17.47
N GLU A 209 17.30 -0.31 18.24
CA GLU A 209 17.58 -0.16 19.68
C GLU A 209 18.56 0.97 19.95
N HIS A 210 19.61 1.08 19.13
CA HIS A 210 20.57 2.20 19.23
C HIS A 210 19.88 3.55 19.07
N GLU A 211 19.05 3.71 18.03
CA GLU A 211 18.33 4.98 17.79
C GLU A 211 17.31 5.28 18.89
N ILE A 212 16.57 4.29 19.37
CA ILE A 212 15.63 4.44 20.48
C ILE A 212 16.36 4.91 21.76
N SER A 213 17.55 4.34 22.05
CA SER A 213 18.36 4.77 23.18
C SER A 213 18.74 6.25 23.09
N ILE A 214 19.08 6.74 21.90
CA ILE A 214 19.37 8.16 21.66
C ILE A 214 18.13 9.02 21.88
N LEU A 215 16.98 8.63 21.33
CA LEU A 215 15.71 9.37 21.44
C LEU A 215 15.23 9.43 22.89
N ASN A 216 15.26 8.34 23.62
CA ASN A 216 14.86 8.27 25.03
C ASN A 216 15.72 9.20 25.93
N LYS A 217 17.04 9.27 25.67
CA LYS A 217 17.94 10.18 26.39
C LYS A 217 17.71 11.63 26.03
N ARG A 218 17.42 11.90 24.76
CA ARG A 218 17.25 13.27 24.24
C ARG A 218 15.88 13.88 24.64
N PHE A 219 14.84 13.05 24.71
CA PHE A 219 13.46 13.50 24.89
C PHE A 219 12.75 12.78 26.06
N PRO A 220 13.29 12.81 27.30
CA PRO A 220 12.65 12.12 28.43
C PRO A 220 11.26 12.70 28.76
N ASN A 221 11.03 13.98 28.46
CA ASN A 221 9.76 14.65 28.64
C ASN A 221 8.67 14.26 27.65
N LEU A 222 9.01 13.57 26.56
CA LEU A 222 8.03 13.09 25.57
C LEU A 222 7.57 11.66 25.81
N LEU A 223 8.11 10.94 26.79
CA LEU A 223 7.75 9.54 27.08
C LEU A 223 6.28 9.34 27.40
N SER A 224 5.63 10.30 28.08
CA SER A 224 4.19 10.23 28.34
C SER A 224 3.35 10.33 27.06
N GLN A 225 3.76 11.19 26.12
CA GLN A 225 3.12 11.30 24.81
C GLN A 225 3.37 10.04 23.95
N TYR A 226 4.57 9.46 24.02
CA TYR A 226 4.89 8.20 23.37
C TYR A 226 3.95 7.06 23.80
N GLU A 227 3.72 6.91 25.13
CA GLU A 227 2.78 5.91 25.63
C GLU A 227 1.32 6.23 25.25
N SER A 228 0.97 7.51 25.12
CA SER A 228 -0.36 7.91 24.63
C SER A 228 -0.58 7.48 23.17
N ILE A 229 0.38 7.71 22.28
CA ILE A 229 0.30 7.28 20.88
C ILE A 229 0.19 5.75 20.76
N LYS A 230 0.93 5.02 21.61
CA LYS A 230 0.85 3.54 21.65
C LYS A 230 -0.56 3.06 21.98
N LYS A 231 -1.20 3.68 22.97
CA LYS A 231 -2.60 3.35 23.36
C LYS A 231 -3.58 3.75 22.24
N GLU A 232 -3.37 4.89 21.62
CA GLU A 232 -4.19 5.36 20.51
C GLU A 232 -4.12 4.39 19.32
N PHE A 233 -2.93 3.91 18.95
CA PHE A 233 -2.76 2.93 17.87
C PHE A 233 -3.45 1.61 18.19
N ALA A 234 -3.32 1.14 19.43
CA ALA A 234 -4.05 -0.06 19.87
C ALA A 234 -5.58 0.13 19.75
N ALA A 235 -6.11 1.30 20.12
CA ALA A 235 -7.53 1.63 19.98
C ALA A 235 -7.98 1.70 18.50
N LEU A 236 -7.11 2.14 17.60
CA LEU A 236 -7.33 2.10 16.14
C LEU A 236 -7.22 0.68 15.54
N GLY A 237 -6.86 -0.31 16.36
CA GLY A 237 -6.63 -1.67 15.91
C GLY A 237 -5.29 -1.86 15.20
N ILE A 238 -4.34 -0.94 15.34
CA ILE A 238 -2.99 -1.06 14.75
C ILE A 238 -2.13 -1.86 15.72
N SER A 239 -1.67 -3.03 15.27
CA SER A 239 -0.77 -3.90 16.05
C SER A 239 0.69 -3.70 15.64
N ASP A 240 1.59 -4.08 16.54
CA ASP A 240 3.02 -4.10 16.27
C ASP A 240 3.41 -5.11 15.17
N ASP A 241 2.63 -6.16 14.97
CA ASP A 241 2.82 -7.18 13.92
C ASP A 241 2.63 -6.64 12.50
N GLU A 242 1.90 -5.54 12.35
CA GLU A 242 1.52 -4.97 11.05
C GLU A 242 2.20 -3.62 10.77
N THR A 243 3.22 -3.24 11.55
CA THR A 243 3.91 -1.94 11.38
C THR A 243 4.39 -1.71 9.93
N TYR A 244 4.79 -2.79 9.22
CA TYR A 244 5.23 -2.72 7.84
C TYR A 244 4.15 -2.16 6.89
N MET A 245 2.88 -2.27 7.24
CA MET A 245 1.76 -1.69 6.45
C MET A 245 1.70 -0.17 6.53
N TYR A 246 2.34 0.44 7.53
CA TYR A 246 2.32 1.89 7.79
C TYR A 246 3.67 2.58 7.56
N ILE A 247 4.68 1.87 7.13
CA ILE A 247 5.98 2.41 6.70
C ILE A 247 5.89 2.80 5.22
N GLN A 248 6.62 3.86 4.79
CA GLN A 248 6.62 4.37 3.42
C GLN A 248 6.65 3.25 2.37
N GLY A 249 5.66 3.24 1.47
CA GLY A 249 5.39 2.13 0.56
C GLY A 249 6.56 1.80 -0.38
N HIS A 250 7.12 2.80 -1.05
CA HIS A 250 8.29 2.59 -1.91
C HIS A 250 9.51 2.06 -1.15
N HIS A 251 9.71 2.50 0.10
CA HIS A 251 10.77 1.95 0.95
C HIS A 251 10.50 0.48 1.29
N MET A 252 9.27 0.15 1.69
CA MET A 252 8.89 -1.24 1.98
C MET A 252 9.12 -2.14 0.78
N MET A 253 8.71 -1.72 -0.41
CA MET A 253 8.90 -2.51 -1.62
C MET A 253 10.37 -2.69 -1.97
N ASN A 254 11.16 -1.60 -2.05
CA ASN A 254 12.51 -1.63 -2.62
C ASN A 254 13.61 -1.98 -1.62
N SER A 255 13.46 -1.54 -0.36
CA SER A 255 14.51 -1.64 0.66
C SER A 255 14.25 -2.73 1.71
N VAL A 256 13.06 -3.36 1.68
CA VAL A 256 12.72 -4.47 2.57
C VAL A 256 12.30 -5.69 1.76
N VAL A 257 11.15 -5.68 1.09
CA VAL A 257 10.57 -6.87 0.49
C VAL A 257 11.39 -7.38 -0.69
N LEU A 258 11.79 -6.54 -1.64
CA LEU A 258 12.66 -6.98 -2.75
C LEU A 258 14.04 -7.44 -2.28
N ARG A 259 14.56 -6.91 -1.16
CA ARG A 259 15.82 -7.39 -0.57
C ARG A 259 15.72 -8.83 -0.07
N ILE A 260 14.53 -9.29 0.27
CA ILE A 260 14.22 -10.65 0.72
C ILE A 260 13.87 -11.54 -0.49
N LEU A 261 12.99 -11.07 -1.37
CA LEU A 261 12.46 -11.87 -2.48
C LEU A 261 13.52 -12.19 -3.54
N ILE A 262 14.39 -11.24 -3.90
CA ILE A 262 15.38 -11.46 -4.96
C ILE A 262 16.33 -12.62 -4.65
N PRO A 263 16.97 -12.71 -3.46
CA PRO A 263 17.79 -13.87 -3.10
C PRO A 263 17.01 -15.18 -3.05
N ILE A 264 15.77 -15.16 -2.53
CA ILE A 264 14.90 -16.33 -2.47
C ILE A 264 14.56 -16.82 -3.88
N CYS A 265 14.10 -15.92 -4.76
CA CYS A 265 13.77 -16.29 -6.14
C CYS A 265 15.00 -16.80 -6.92
N ARG A 266 16.17 -16.22 -6.67
CA ARG A 266 17.43 -16.75 -7.24
C ARG A 266 17.70 -18.19 -6.79
N TYR A 267 17.56 -18.47 -5.50
CA TYR A 267 17.70 -19.81 -4.96
C TYR A 267 16.70 -20.79 -5.59
N LEU A 268 15.42 -20.41 -5.66
CA LEU A 268 14.37 -21.24 -6.23
C LEU A 268 14.59 -21.56 -7.71
N ARG A 269 15.07 -20.58 -8.48
CA ARG A 269 15.45 -20.79 -9.89
C ARG A 269 16.60 -21.77 -10.03
N ASN A 270 17.68 -21.57 -9.29
CA ASN A 270 18.83 -22.45 -9.31
C ASN A 270 18.47 -23.89 -8.90
N LYS A 271 17.63 -24.03 -7.87
CA LYS A 271 17.12 -25.34 -7.44
C LYS A 271 16.36 -26.03 -8.58
N ARG A 272 15.46 -25.31 -9.26
CA ARG A 272 14.69 -25.88 -10.38
C ARG A 272 15.58 -26.26 -11.57
N GLU A 273 16.55 -25.41 -11.92
CA GLU A 273 17.50 -25.73 -12.98
C GLU A 273 18.33 -26.95 -12.63
N THR A 274 18.77 -27.11 -11.39
CA THR A 274 19.48 -28.32 -10.92
C THR A 274 18.59 -29.55 -11.00
N ASP A 275 17.31 -29.44 -10.64
CA ASP A 275 16.38 -30.59 -10.76
C ASP A 275 16.16 -31.00 -12.23
N ILE A 276 16.04 -30.04 -13.15
CA ILE A 276 15.92 -30.30 -14.58
C ILE A 276 17.17 -31.04 -15.07
N GLN A 277 18.37 -30.57 -14.70
CA GLN A 277 19.64 -31.22 -15.10
C GLN A 277 19.74 -32.64 -14.56
N ARG A 278 19.30 -32.87 -13.33
CA ARG A 278 19.36 -34.21 -12.69
C ARG A 278 18.37 -35.21 -13.28
N LEU A 279 17.19 -34.72 -13.71
CA LEU A 279 16.08 -35.58 -14.15
C LEU A 279 16.07 -35.82 -15.66
N ALA A 280 16.83 -35.06 -16.44
CA ALA A 280 16.90 -35.21 -17.89
C ALA A 280 17.54 -36.53 -18.29
N CYS A 281 16.91 -37.27 -19.22
CA CYS A 281 17.40 -38.51 -19.72
C CYS A 281 18.56 -38.34 -20.73
N HIS A 282 18.61 -37.25 -21.47
CA HIS A 282 19.65 -36.92 -22.44
C HIS A 282 19.78 -35.38 -22.61
N ARG A 283 20.92 -34.97 -23.17
CA ARG A 283 21.33 -33.55 -23.26
C ARG A 283 20.31 -32.69 -24.00
N GLN A 284 19.78 -33.13 -25.12
CA GLN A 284 18.82 -32.33 -25.90
C GLN A 284 17.52 -32.06 -25.12
N GLN A 285 17.02 -33.04 -24.36
CA GLN A 285 15.87 -32.87 -23.49
C GLN A 285 16.18 -31.83 -22.41
N MET A 286 17.33 -31.93 -21.76
CA MET A 286 17.80 -31.00 -20.76
C MET A 286 17.84 -29.56 -21.30
N ASP A 287 18.49 -29.37 -22.48
CA ASP A 287 18.67 -28.05 -23.09
C ASP A 287 17.31 -27.42 -23.45
N ASN A 288 16.38 -28.21 -23.99
CA ASN A 288 15.03 -27.78 -24.34
C ASN A 288 14.24 -27.38 -23.10
N GLU A 289 14.29 -28.19 -22.04
CA GLU A 289 13.54 -27.93 -20.80
C GLU A 289 14.12 -26.73 -20.06
N LEU A 290 15.43 -26.56 -19.95
CA LEU A 290 16.07 -25.37 -19.39
C LEU A 290 15.72 -24.12 -20.18
N SER A 291 15.74 -24.17 -21.50
CA SER A 291 15.35 -23.07 -22.36
C SER A 291 13.89 -22.65 -22.10
N SER A 292 12.97 -23.65 -22.14
CA SER A 292 11.56 -23.43 -21.87
C SER A 292 11.33 -22.80 -20.47
N TYR A 293 11.95 -23.36 -19.44
CA TYR A 293 11.85 -22.87 -18.07
C TYR A 293 12.33 -21.42 -17.94
N ARG A 294 13.51 -21.09 -18.51
CA ARG A 294 14.09 -19.73 -18.45
C ARG A 294 13.23 -18.71 -19.17
N HIS A 295 12.62 -19.05 -20.30
CA HIS A 295 11.72 -18.16 -21.03
C HIS A 295 10.39 -17.92 -20.29
N SER A 296 9.97 -18.83 -19.44
CA SER A 296 8.72 -18.72 -18.68
C SER A 296 8.88 -17.94 -17.36
N GLN A 297 10.11 -17.61 -16.95
CA GLN A 297 10.36 -16.83 -15.73
C GLN A 297 9.95 -15.37 -15.91
N CYS A 298 9.51 -14.76 -14.80
CA CYS A 298 9.16 -13.35 -14.75
C CYS A 298 10.07 -12.58 -13.79
N ASP A 299 10.23 -11.28 -14.06
CA ASP A 299 10.96 -10.40 -13.15
C ASP A 299 10.26 -10.29 -11.79
N VAL A 300 11.02 -10.37 -10.69
CA VAL A 300 10.51 -10.38 -9.32
C VAL A 300 9.86 -9.06 -8.95
N ALA A 301 10.49 -7.94 -9.32
CA ALA A 301 9.97 -6.60 -9.00
C ALA A 301 8.68 -6.34 -9.79
N LEU A 302 8.62 -6.78 -11.05
CA LEU A 302 7.41 -6.72 -11.87
C LEU A 302 6.28 -7.54 -11.25
N MET A 303 6.53 -8.78 -10.84
CA MET A 303 5.51 -9.63 -10.21
C MET A 303 5.02 -9.05 -8.90
N LEU A 304 5.92 -8.50 -8.06
CA LEU A 304 5.55 -7.81 -6.83
C LEU A 304 4.68 -6.56 -7.13
N SER A 305 5.06 -5.75 -8.12
CA SER A 305 4.28 -4.56 -8.51
C SER A 305 2.88 -4.89 -9.04
N LYS A 306 2.69 -6.10 -9.57
CA LYS A 306 1.40 -6.61 -10.07
C LYS A 306 0.66 -7.52 -9.07
N ASN A 307 1.20 -7.68 -7.85
CA ASN A 307 0.54 -8.49 -6.83
C ASN A 307 -0.84 -7.92 -6.47
N THR A 308 -1.86 -8.78 -6.49
CA THR A 308 -3.26 -8.45 -6.14
C THR A 308 -3.81 -9.34 -5.01
N ASN A 309 -2.95 -10.15 -4.38
CA ASN A 309 -3.37 -11.15 -3.38
C ASN A 309 -3.35 -10.59 -1.94
N TYR A 310 -3.87 -9.40 -1.74
CA TYR A 310 -3.91 -8.68 -0.46
C TYR A 310 -5.33 -8.48 0.09
N LYS A 311 -6.33 -9.15 -0.48
CA LYS A 311 -7.75 -8.95 -0.13
C LYS A 311 -8.06 -9.32 1.33
N ASP A 312 -7.24 -10.17 1.95
CA ASP A 312 -7.37 -10.56 3.35
C ASP A 312 -6.74 -9.57 4.33
N ALA A 313 -5.95 -8.61 3.83
CA ALA A 313 -5.37 -7.56 4.66
C ALA A 313 -6.46 -6.75 5.37
N LYS A 314 -6.27 -6.48 6.66
CA LYS A 314 -7.23 -5.75 7.48
C LYS A 314 -7.54 -4.36 6.93
N GLN A 315 -6.52 -3.66 6.46
CA GLN A 315 -6.63 -2.32 5.86
C GLN A 315 -7.46 -2.36 4.58
N TYR A 316 -7.36 -3.43 3.79
CA TYR A 316 -8.19 -3.63 2.60
C TYR A 316 -9.67 -3.87 2.98
N LYS A 317 -9.92 -4.62 4.05
CA LYS A 317 -11.29 -4.83 4.56
C LYS A 317 -11.91 -3.53 5.08
N TRP A 318 -11.12 -2.63 5.68
CA TRP A 318 -11.59 -1.30 6.07
C TRP A 318 -11.96 -0.44 4.85
N LEU A 319 -11.10 -0.41 3.83
CA LEU A 319 -11.39 0.25 2.57
C LEU A 319 -12.66 -0.28 1.90
N LYS A 320 -12.87 -1.60 1.88
CA LYS A 320 -14.08 -2.22 1.34
C LYS A 320 -15.33 -1.75 2.06
N ARG A 321 -15.30 -1.68 3.39
CA ARG A 321 -16.43 -1.19 4.18
C ARG A 321 -16.81 0.24 3.80
N ASP A 322 -15.82 1.14 3.64
CA ASP A 322 -16.09 2.52 3.25
C ASP A 322 -16.72 2.61 1.85
N ILE A 323 -16.29 1.77 0.91
CA ILE A 323 -16.91 1.69 -0.42
C ILE A 323 -18.36 1.18 -0.31
N GLU A 324 -18.61 0.16 0.47
CA GLU A 324 -19.96 -0.41 0.68
C GLU A 324 -20.89 0.62 1.32
N GLU A 325 -20.43 1.36 2.34
CA GLU A 325 -21.18 2.46 2.97
C GLU A 325 -21.51 3.58 1.96
N LEU A 326 -20.53 3.95 1.13
CA LEU A 326 -20.73 4.93 0.05
C LEU A 326 -21.81 4.46 -0.93
N LEU A 327 -21.72 3.24 -1.42
CA LEU A 327 -22.67 2.69 -2.40
C LEU A 327 -24.09 2.57 -1.81
N LEU A 328 -24.22 2.14 -0.56
CA LEU A 328 -25.51 2.12 0.14
C LEU A 328 -26.13 3.53 0.23
N SER A 329 -25.31 4.55 0.49
CA SER A 329 -25.78 5.95 0.53
C SER A 329 -26.27 6.42 -0.84
N ILE A 330 -25.63 6.01 -1.93
CA ILE A 330 -26.05 6.34 -3.30
C ILE A 330 -27.36 5.62 -3.65
N GLU A 331 -27.47 4.35 -3.30
CA GLU A 331 -28.71 3.57 -3.55
C GLU A 331 -29.92 4.12 -2.80
N ALA A 332 -29.74 4.54 -1.54
CA ALA A 332 -30.82 5.13 -0.76
C ALA A 332 -31.38 6.40 -1.44
N ASP A 333 -30.50 7.24 -1.97
CA ASP A 333 -30.91 8.45 -2.67
C ASP A 333 -31.60 8.17 -4.01
N LEU A 334 -31.20 7.13 -4.71
CA LEU A 334 -31.86 6.71 -5.98
C LEU A 334 -33.28 6.19 -5.75
N ARG A 335 -33.56 5.58 -4.58
CA ARG A 335 -34.90 5.11 -4.22
C ARG A 335 -35.86 6.24 -3.82
N ASN A 336 -35.28 7.35 -3.34
CA ASN A 336 -36.05 8.52 -2.90
C ASN A 336 -36.36 9.53 -4.03
N ARG A 337 -35.93 9.24 -5.26
CA ARG A 337 -36.20 9.99 -6.50
C ARG A 337 -37.20 9.26 -7.38
#